data_111434522a63654e090daa400042dc4c
#
_entry.id   111434522a63654e090daa400042dc4c
#
_cell.length_a   1.000
_cell.length_b   1.000
_cell.length_c   1.000
_cell.angle_alpha   90.00
_cell.angle_beta   90.00
_cell.angle_gamma   90.00
#
_symmetry.space_group_name_H-M   'P 1'
#
loop_
_entity.id
_entity.type
_entity.pdbx_description
1 polymer ?
#
loop_
_entity_poly.entity_id
_entity_poly.type
_entity_poly.pdbx_seq_one_letter_code
_entity_poly.pdbx_strand_id
1 'polypeptide(L)'
;MKLNRKGYTLIELLAVILIIGLILGFSTYGIINAFNTSKNKSLTISINSIKESAETYATEKNDDSSYWLDITDKENKYFCITIEELMNKGLLDKKANIKSKDFDIHSYVLVKKNKVTMVNSKAEILTKDKANSEDYKVCMGNIVNEKVTDYPKLDNGTSYTDEIHVQFTDAKTNPSSTMSDKVCMYGDSSANIKETGVIEGNTCKLQGLKQNEKYYLRVCMKTSRGSYLCSNTESRNTKVIKKPTYTLSSNTLTIKYNNANINGEAKYYFKSTIKGTSNINVKRCTLSNNIFTCDGNTTTIEKDTWYQSSSNQINISYTTTGTAKVTARTVDKSNNYNESTKDFTINKYTITFNKGIADKIGGEVSDISKSCYAIS
;
A
#
# COMPACT_ATOMS: atom_id res chain seq x y z
N MET A 1 -53.30 -47.72 5.94
CA MET A 1 -52.49 -47.91 4.72
C MET A 1 -51.08 -48.32 5.09
N LYS A 2 -50.71 -49.63 4.94
CA LYS A 2 -49.35 -50.12 5.24
C LYS A 2 -48.47 -49.82 4.04
N LEU A 3 -47.53 -48.90 4.19
CA LEU A 3 -46.46 -48.64 3.21
C LEU A 3 -45.50 -49.83 3.20
N ASN A 4 -45.50 -50.58 2.14
CA ASN A 4 -44.63 -51.69 1.90
C ASN A 4 -43.24 -51.15 1.53
N ARG A 5 -42.33 -51.03 2.50
CA ARG A 5 -40.95 -50.63 2.30
C ARG A 5 -40.18 -51.82 1.75
N LYS A 6 -40.14 -51.94 0.41
CA LYS A 6 -39.15 -52.81 -0.21
C LYS A 6 -37.78 -52.09 -0.17
N GLY A 7 -36.85 -52.69 0.58
CA GLY A 7 -35.45 -52.22 0.62
C GLY A 7 -34.80 -52.50 -0.76
N TYR A 8 -33.97 -51.60 -1.22
CA TYR A 8 -33.16 -51.79 -2.43
C TYR A 8 -32.22 -52.97 -2.22
N THR A 9 -32.10 -53.86 -3.22
CA THR A 9 -31.10 -54.93 -3.22
C THR A 9 -29.70 -54.29 -3.39
N LEU A 10 -28.68 -54.98 -2.88
CA LEU A 10 -27.28 -54.52 -2.99
C LEU A 10 -26.87 -54.33 -4.48
N ILE A 11 -27.43 -55.13 -5.36
CA ILE A 11 -27.15 -55.04 -6.81
C ILE A 11 -27.83 -53.84 -7.47
N GLU A 12 -29.01 -53.41 -7.00
CA GLU A 12 -29.68 -52.20 -7.49
C GLU A 12 -28.92 -50.94 -7.03
N LEU A 13 -28.40 -50.96 -5.81
CA LEU A 13 -27.59 -49.81 -5.30
C LEU A 13 -26.28 -49.73 -6.09
N LEU A 14 -25.63 -50.83 -6.39
CA LEU A 14 -24.39 -50.88 -7.16
C LEU A 14 -24.59 -50.44 -8.61
N ALA A 15 -25.73 -50.81 -9.24
CA ALA A 15 -26.10 -50.38 -10.56
C ALA A 15 -26.33 -48.85 -10.60
N VAL A 16 -26.99 -48.27 -9.58
CA VAL A 16 -27.24 -46.83 -9.50
C VAL A 16 -25.93 -46.04 -9.33
N ILE A 17 -25.01 -46.51 -8.47
CA ILE A 17 -23.70 -45.89 -8.32
C ILE A 17 -22.89 -45.91 -9.59
N LEU A 18 -22.94 -47.03 -10.35
CA LEU A 18 -22.24 -47.17 -11.63
C LEU A 18 -22.80 -46.23 -12.70
N ILE A 19 -24.13 -46.07 -12.77
CA ILE A 19 -24.79 -45.15 -13.69
C ILE A 19 -24.48 -43.71 -13.33
N ILE A 20 -24.52 -43.36 -12.04
CA ILE A 20 -24.18 -42.01 -11.56
C ILE A 20 -22.70 -41.70 -11.87
N GLY A 21 -21.79 -42.66 -11.65
CA GLY A 21 -20.36 -42.53 -12.00
C GLY A 21 -20.12 -42.27 -13.48
N LEU A 22 -20.83 -42.99 -14.36
CA LEU A 22 -20.77 -42.74 -15.79
C LEU A 22 -21.32 -41.38 -16.18
N ILE A 23 -22.47 -40.98 -15.67
CA ILE A 23 -23.08 -39.66 -15.95
C ILE A 23 -22.15 -38.52 -15.46
N LEU A 24 -21.57 -38.62 -14.28
CA LEU A 24 -20.61 -37.62 -13.76
C LEU A 24 -19.34 -37.60 -14.63
N GLY A 25 -18.82 -38.73 -15.05
CA GLY A 25 -17.63 -38.81 -15.91
C GLY A 25 -17.83 -38.15 -17.29
N PHE A 26 -18.96 -38.37 -17.94
CA PHE A 26 -19.27 -37.73 -19.23
C PHE A 26 -19.67 -36.26 -19.06
N SER A 27 -20.37 -35.90 -17.98
CA SER A 27 -20.79 -34.51 -17.69
C SER A 27 -19.62 -33.58 -17.41
N THR A 28 -18.60 -34.04 -16.69
CA THR A 28 -17.41 -33.23 -16.39
C THR A 28 -16.63 -32.91 -17.66
N TYR A 29 -16.48 -33.84 -18.58
CA TYR A 29 -15.77 -33.57 -19.82
C TYR A 29 -16.54 -32.57 -20.73
N GLY A 30 -17.85 -32.69 -20.80
CA GLY A 30 -18.72 -31.75 -21.53
C GLY A 30 -18.70 -30.33 -20.93
N ILE A 31 -18.75 -30.22 -19.62
CA ILE A 31 -18.71 -28.93 -18.88
C ILE A 31 -17.35 -28.25 -19.07
N ILE A 32 -16.25 -28.97 -18.96
CA ILE A 32 -14.90 -28.41 -19.15
C ILE A 32 -14.73 -27.88 -20.55
N ASN A 33 -15.19 -28.63 -21.58
CA ASN A 33 -15.15 -28.19 -22.98
C ASN A 33 -16.05 -26.97 -23.23
N ALA A 34 -17.26 -26.95 -22.68
CA ALA A 34 -18.18 -25.82 -22.80
C ALA A 34 -17.60 -24.56 -22.07
N PHE A 35 -16.97 -24.76 -20.92
CA PHE A 35 -16.34 -23.68 -20.18
C PHE A 35 -15.13 -23.10 -20.93
N ASN A 36 -14.29 -23.96 -21.52
CA ASN A 36 -13.14 -23.53 -22.32
C ASN A 36 -13.60 -22.83 -23.62
N THR A 37 -14.65 -23.33 -24.27
CA THR A 37 -15.24 -22.72 -25.48
C THR A 37 -15.88 -21.36 -25.15
N SER A 38 -16.58 -21.25 -24.01
CA SER A 38 -17.18 -19.99 -23.55
C SER A 38 -16.11 -18.97 -23.15
N LYS A 39 -15.04 -19.40 -22.48
CA LYS A 39 -13.90 -18.55 -22.11
C LYS A 39 -13.17 -18.04 -23.37
N ASN A 40 -12.97 -18.88 -24.36
CA ASN A 40 -12.34 -18.49 -25.62
C ASN A 40 -13.25 -17.56 -26.45
N LYS A 41 -14.57 -17.77 -26.47
CA LYS A 41 -15.53 -16.85 -27.09
C LYS A 41 -15.54 -15.47 -26.38
N SER A 42 -15.55 -15.44 -25.04
CA SER A 42 -15.50 -14.22 -24.29
C SER A 42 -14.19 -13.44 -24.55
N LEU A 43 -13.05 -14.14 -24.63
CA LEU A 43 -11.78 -13.52 -24.97
C LEU A 43 -11.77 -12.98 -26.42
N THR A 44 -12.32 -13.74 -27.35
CA THR A 44 -12.42 -13.34 -28.76
C THR A 44 -13.30 -12.10 -28.96
N ILE A 45 -14.43 -12.03 -28.26
CA ILE A 45 -15.30 -10.85 -28.28
C ILE A 45 -14.54 -9.63 -27.71
N SER A 46 -13.81 -9.78 -26.61
CA SER A 46 -13.02 -8.70 -26.02
C SER A 46 -11.92 -8.19 -26.96
N ILE A 47 -11.22 -9.08 -27.67
CA ILE A 47 -10.21 -8.73 -28.68
C ILE A 47 -10.84 -7.96 -29.84
N ASN A 48 -11.97 -8.43 -30.36
CA ASN A 48 -12.67 -7.75 -31.47
C ASN A 48 -13.16 -6.35 -31.01
N SER A 49 -13.75 -6.25 -29.84
CA SER A 49 -14.19 -4.95 -29.29
C SER A 49 -13.04 -3.96 -29.17
N ILE A 50 -11.85 -4.41 -28.72
CA ILE A 50 -10.66 -3.56 -28.65
C ILE A 50 -10.28 -3.05 -30.04
N LYS A 51 -10.23 -3.95 -31.02
CA LYS A 51 -9.87 -3.60 -32.40
C LYS A 51 -10.88 -2.65 -33.04
N GLU A 52 -12.16 -2.93 -32.92
CA GLU A 52 -13.26 -2.11 -33.46
C GLU A 52 -13.26 -0.70 -32.81
N SER A 53 -13.04 -0.61 -31.51
CA SER A 53 -12.93 0.68 -30.83
C SER A 53 -11.73 1.50 -31.32
N ALA A 54 -10.58 0.85 -31.54
CA ALA A 54 -9.40 1.53 -32.08
C ALA A 54 -9.62 1.96 -33.52
N GLU A 55 -10.25 1.13 -34.39
CA GLU A 55 -10.59 1.48 -35.75
C GLU A 55 -11.56 2.67 -35.83
N THR A 56 -12.59 2.65 -34.99
CA THR A 56 -13.58 3.73 -34.90
C THR A 56 -12.90 5.04 -34.48
N TYR A 57 -12.07 4.99 -33.45
CA TYR A 57 -11.37 6.18 -32.97
C TYR A 57 -10.33 6.69 -33.97
N ALA A 58 -9.58 5.80 -34.63
CA ALA A 58 -8.67 6.18 -35.70
C ALA A 58 -9.41 6.85 -36.89
N THR A 59 -10.64 6.38 -37.21
CA THR A 59 -11.48 6.98 -38.24
C THR A 59 -12.02 8.33 -37.81
N GLU A 60 -12.44 8.50 -36.57
CA GLU A 60 -12.85 9.79 -36.00
C GLU A 60 -11.72 10.83 -36.04
N LYS A 61 -10.47 10.38 -35.82
CA LYS A 61 -9.27 11.22 -35.85
C LYS A 61 -8.57 11.24 -37.22
N ASN A 62 -9.26 10.85 -38.27
CA ASN A 62 -8.68 10.68 -39.61
C ASN A 62 -7.97 11.91 -40.15
N ASP A 63 -8.49 13.09 -39.86
CA ASP A 63 -7.99 14.38 -40.38
C ASP A 63 -7.13 15.13 -39.35
N ASP A 64 -6.99 14.59 -38.14
CA ASP A 64 -6.15 15.19 -37.12
C ASP A 64 -4.73 14.60 -37.17
N SER A 65 -3.82 15.36 -37.81
CA SER A 65 -2.43 14.94 -38.00
C SER A 65 -1.66 14.72 -36.66
N SER A 66 -2.17 15.24 -35.56
CA SER A 66 -1.52 15.05 -34.24
C SER A 66 -1.64 13.61 -33.73
N TYR A 67 -2.61 12.84 -34.21
CA TYR A 67 -2.84 11.44 -33.86
C TYR A 67 -2.13 10.44 -34.77
N TRP A 68 -1.68 10.90 -35.95
CA TRP A 68 -1.08 10.04 -36.97
C TRP A 68 0.42 10.26 -37.08
N LEU A 69 1.18 9.22 -36.79
CA LEU A 69 2.64 9.24 -36.92
C LEU A 69 3.00 9.07 -38.39
N ASP A 70 3.59 10.12 -38.98
CA ASP A 70 4.04 10.13 -40.37
C ASP A 70 5.55 9.89 -40.43
N ILE A 71 5.94 8.68 -40.88
CA ILE A 71 7.35 8.30 -41.02
C ILE A 71 7.73 8.50 -42.49
N THR A 72 8.77 9.28 -42.76
CA THR A 72 9.15 9.74 -44.08
C THR A 72 9.35 8.62 -45.10
N ASP A 73 9.97 7.52 -44.72
CA ASP A 73 10.32 6.41 -45.60
C ASP A 73 9.31 5.24 -45.59
N LYS A 74 8.12 5.43 -45.03
CA LYS A 74 7.08 4.42 -44.95
C LYS A 74 5.88 4.79 -45.80
N GLU A 75 5.25 3.75 -46.38
CA GLU A 75 4.03 3.91 -47.21
C GLU A 75 2.79 4.24 -46.36
N ASN A 76 2.84 4.00 -45.07
CA ASN A 76 1.71 4.19 -44.18
C ASN A 76 2.00 5.26 -43.12
N LYS A 77 0.94 5.94 -42.67
CA LYS A 77 0.87 6.62 -41.39
C LYS A 77 0.40 5.62 -40.32
N TYR A 78 0.78 5.86 -39.10
CA TYR A 78 0.53 4.94 -37.97
C TYR A 78 -0.29 5.65 -36.90
N PHE A 79 -1.42 5.05 -36.53
CA PHE A 79 -2.20 5.44 -35.36
C PHE A 79 -1.97 4.43 -34.25
N CYS A 80 -1.35 4.85 -33.18
CA CYS A 80 -1.02 3.98 -32.04
C CYS A 80 -1.76 4.48 -30.80
N ILE A 81 -2.54 3.60 -30.20
CA ILE A 81 -3.27 3.90 -28.97
C ILE A 81 -3.14 2.71 -28.00
N THR A 82 -3.01 2.95 -26.69
CA THR A 82 -3.01 1.88 -25.71
C THR A 82 -4.45 1.44 -25.40
N ILE A 83 -4.61 0.19 -24.97
CA ILE A 83 -5.91 -0.33 -24.52
C ILE A 83 -6.42 0.51 -23.33
N GLU A 84 -5.53 0.88 -22.42
CA GLU A 84 -5.84 1.77 -21.28
C GLU A 84 -6.39 3.13 -21.75
N GLU A 85 -5.80 3.70 -22.79
CA GLU A 85 -6.24 4.98 -23.34
C GLU A 85 -7.64 4.87 -23.98
N LEU A 86 -7.94 3.76 -24.67
CA LEU A 86 -9.29 3.47 -25.17
C LEU A 86 -10.32 3.38 -24.02
N MET A 87 -9.95 2.75 -22.92
CA MET A 87 -10.78 2.69 -21.70
C MET A 87 -10.99 4.08 -21.07
N ASN A 88 -9.93 4.87 -20.97
CA ASN A 88 -10.00 6.21 -20.36
C ASN A 88 -10.86 7.17 -21.19
N LYS A 89 -10.88 7.00 -22.49
CA LYS A 89 -11.76 7.75 -23.41
C LYS A 89 -13.21 7.23 -23.44
N GLY A 90 -13.51 6.16 -22.70
CA GLY A 90 -14.85 5.56 -22.66
C GLY A 90 -15.23 4.76 -23.94
N LEU A 91 -14.25 4.44 -24.77
CA LEU A 91 -14.42 3.66 -25.99
C LEU A 91 -14.42 2.15 -25.71
N LEU A 92 -13.96 1.75 -24.54
CA LEU A 92 -14.02 0.40 -24.00
C LEU A 92 -14.56 0.44 -22.57
N ASP A 93 -15.32 -0.61 -22.21
CA ASP A 93 -15.79 -0.76 -20.84
C ASP A 93 -14.60 -0.99 -19.90
N LYS A 94 -14.48 -0.16 -18.87
CA LYS A 94 -13.46 -0.29 -17.82
C LYS A 94 -13.51 -1.61 -17.05
N LYS A 95 -14.66 -2.31 -17.11
CA LYS A 95 -14.87 -3.62 -16.49
C LYS A 95 -14.51 -4.79 -17.42
N ALA A 96 -14.14 -4.52 -18.68
CA ALA A 96 -13.75 -5.57 -19.61
C ALA A 96 -12.54 -6.35 -19.07
N ASN A 97 -12.69 -7.65 -18.97
CA ASN A 97 -11.64 -8.53 -18.45
C ASN A 97 -10.60 -8.81 -19.55
N ILE A 98 -9.59 -7.93 -19.65
CA ILE A 98 -8.53 -8.00 -20.67
C ILE A 98 -7.32 -8.79 -20.13
N LYS A 99 -7.55 -9.91 -19.45
CA LYS A 99 -6.46 -10.77 -19.00
C LYS A 99 -6.06 -11.74 -20.10
N SER A 100 -5.04 -11.39 -20.86
CA SER A 100 -4.33 -12.28 -21.79
C SER A 100 -2.91 -12.52 -21.29
N LYS A 101 -2.29 -13.62 -21.69
CA LYS A 101 -0.85 -13.85 -21.51
C LYS A 101 -0.01 -13.03 -22.49
N ASP A 102 -0.59 -12.66 -23.61
CA ASP A 102 0.10 -12.08 -24.77
C ASP A 102 0.05 -10.56 -24.81
N PHE A 103 -0.93 -9.94 -24.13
CA PHE A 103 -1.08 -8.48 -24.04
C PHE A 103 -1.78 -8.07 -22.74
N ASP A 104 -1.68 -6.80 -22.39
CA ASP A 104 -2.27 -6.18 -21.20
C ASP A 104 -2.87 -4.81 -21.57
N ILE A 105 -3.38 -4.07 -20.57
CA ILE A 105 -3.97 -2.74 -20.77
C ILE A 105 -2.99 -1.72 -21.34
N HIS A 106 -1.68 -1.93 -21.19
CA HIS A 106 -0.63 -1.03 -21.69
C HIS A 106 -0.18 -1.42 -23.09
N SER A 107 -0.71 -2.51 -23.65
CA SER A 107 -0.38 -2.94 -25.03
C SER A 107 -0.97 -1.96 -26.03
N TYR A 108 -0.21 -1.70 -27.10
CA TYR A 108 -0.66 -0.84 -28.20
C TYR A 108 -1.61 -1.56 -29.12
N VAL A 109 -2.59 -0.80 -29.61
CA VAL A 109 -3.43 -1.14 -30.76
C VAL A 109 -3.03 -0.23 -31.90
N LEU A 110 -2.66 -0.82 -33.01
CA LEU A 110 -2.17 -0.14 -34.20
C LEU A 110 -3.20 -0.16 -35.31
N VAL A 111 -3.43 1.01 -35.91
CA VAL A 111 -4.13 1.15 -37.20
C VAL A 111 -3.17 1.84 -38.17
N LYS A 112 -3.01 1.29 -39.38
CA LYS A 112 -2.19 1.91 -40.42
C LYS A 112 -3.11 2.60 -41.44
N LYS A 113 -2.68 3.76 -41.93
CA LYS A 113 -3.35 4.49 -43.01
C LYS A 113 -2.40 4.63 -44.18
N ASN A 114 -2.76 4.05 -45.31
CA ASN A 114 -1.95 4.19 -46.51
C ASN A 114 -1.93 5.65 -47.00
N LYS A 115 -0.76 6.20 -47.25
CA LYS A 115 -0.57 7.61 -47.60
C LYS A 115 -1.14 7.97 -48.98
N VAL A 116 -1.25 6.99 -49.88
CA VAL A 116 -1.73 7.21 -51.26
C VAL A 116 -3.24 7.00 -51.33
N THR A 117 -3.71 5.84 -50.85
CA THR A 117 -5.14 5.48 -50.94
C THR A 117 -5.98 6.08 -49.84
N MET A 118 -5.35 6.60 -48.78
CA MET A 118 -6.00 7.15 -47.57
C MET A 118 -6.92 6.15 -46.84
N VAL A 119 -6.73 4.86 -47.09
CA VAL A 119 -7.50 3.77 -46.47
C VAL A 119 -6.84 3.29 -45.20
N ASN A 120 -7.64 3.12 -44.16
CA ASN A 120 -7.20 2.54 -42.89
C ASN A 120 -7.15 1.01 -42.97
N SER A 121 -6.12 0.41 -42.39
CA SER A 121 -6.06 -1.03 -42.16
C SER A 121 -7.00 -1.47 -41.05
N LYS A 122 -7.22 -2.77 -40.93
CA LYS A 122 -7.77 -3.37 -39.71
C LYS A 122 -6.81 -3.13 -38.52
N ALA A 123 -7.39 -2.96 -37.32
CA ALA A 123 -6.61 -2.79 -36.12
C ALA A 123 -5.87 -4.07 -35.71
N GLU A 124 -4.66 -3.92 -35.24
CA GLU A 124 -3.82 -4.99 -34.76
C GLU A 124 -3.37 -4.69 -33.32
N ILE A 125 -3.56 -5.65 -32.40
CA ILE A 125 -2.99 -5.56 -31.06
C ILE A 125 -1.53 -6.00 -31.14
N LEU A 126 -0.62 -5.13 -30.70
CA LEU A 126 0.80 -5.43 -30.65
C LEU A 126 1.11 -6.23 -29.39
N THR A 127 1.24 -7.53 -29.55
CA THR A 127 1.49 -8.50 -28.49
C THR A 127 2.97 -8.55 -28.10
N LYS A 128 3.30 -9.15 -26.95
CA LYS A 128 4.67 -9.18 -26.39
C LYS A 128 5.68 -9.89 -27.30
N ASP A 129 5.25 -10.88 -28.04
CA ASP A 129 6.06 -11.59 -29.06
C ASP A 129 6.47 -10.69 -30.23
N LYS A 130 5.72 -9.62 -30.49
CA LYS A 130 6.01 -8.60 -31.51
C LYS A 130 6.86 -7.44 -31.02
N ALA A 131 7.37 -7.49 -29.80
CA ALA A 131 8.16 -6.39 -29.20
C ALA A 131 9.38 -5.95 -30.04
N ASN A 132 9.91 -6.84 -30.89
CA ASN A 132 11.01 -6.54 -31.80
C ASN A 132 10.53 -6.12 -33.21
N SER A 133 9.24 -6.15 -33.48
CA SER A 133 8.71 -5.74 -34.78
C SER A 133 8.89 -4.24 -35.00
N GLU A 134 8.96 -3.86 -36.27
CA GLU A 134 9.06 -2.46 -36.66
C GLU A 134 7.83 -1.65 -36.22
N ASP A 135 6.65 -2.23 -36.35
CA ASP A 135 5.38 -1.63 -35.92
C ASP A 135 5.34 -1.36 -34.42
N TYR A 136 5.85 -2.31 -33.63
CA TYR A 136 5.96 -2.12 -32.18
C TYR A 136 6.92 -0.97 -31.84
N LYS A 137 8.07 -0.90 -32.52
CA LYS A 137 9.05 0.18 -32.35
C LYS A 137 8.49 1.53 -32.77
N VAL A 138 7.64 1.59 -33.79
CA VAL A 138 6.93 2.81 -34.20
C VAL A 138 6.02 3.29 -33.08
N CYS A 139 5.16 2.42 -32.57
CA CYS A 139 4.23 2.80 -31.49
C CYS A 139 4.96 3.13 -30.17
N MET A 140 6.11 2.53 -29.93
CA MET A 140 6.97 2.87 -28.80
C MET A 140 7.79 4.16 -29.01
N GLY A 141 7.63 4.85 -30.13
CA GLY A 141 8.38 6.08 -30.42
C GLY A 141 9.83 5.86 -30.87
N ASN A 142 10.26 4.62 -31.06
CA ASN A 142 11.66 4.31 -31.39
C ASN A 142 12.04 4.59 -32.85
N ILE A 143 11.05 4.79 -33.75
CA ILE A 143 11.27 5.02 -35.19
C ILE A 143 10.76 6.40 -35.63
N VAL A 144 9.86 7.03 -34.85
CA VAL A 144 9.26 8.32 -35.20
C VAL A 144 10.13 9.46 -34.73
N ASN A 145 11.00 10.00 -35.54
CA ASN A 145 11.74 11.27 -35.31
C ASN A 145 12.11 11.61 -33.84
N GLU A 146 11.88 10.69 -32.90
CA GLU A 146 12.13 10.83 -31.49
C GLU A 146 12.83 9.57 -30.99
N LYS A 147 14.13 9.65 -30.80
CA LYS A 147 14.92 8.57 -30.20
C LYS A 147 14.97 8.82 -28.70
N VAL A 148 14.54 7.84 -27.89
CA VAL A 148 14.75 7.88 -26.44
C VAL A 148 16.23 7.71 -26.16
N THR A 149 16.86 8.73 -25.57
CA THR A 149 18.27 8.70 -25.17
C THR A 149 18.43 8.25 -23.73
N ASP A 150 17.51 8.63 -22.86
CA ASP A 150 17.46 8.20 -21.47
C ASP A 150 16.01 7.91 -21.07
N TYR A 151 15.78 6.76 -20.46
CA TYR A 151 14.50 6.46 -19.80
C TYR A 151 14.42 7.18 -18.45
N PRO A 152 13.19 7.40 -17.90
CA PRO A 152 13.07 7.93 -16.55
C PRO A 152 13.86 7.05 -15.56
N LYS A 153 14.51 7.67 -14.59
CA LYS A 153 15.25 6.94 -13.56
C LYS A 153 14.74 7.34 -12.18
N LEU A 154 14.64 6.35 -11.31
CA LEU A 154 14.44 6.58 -9.90
C LEU A 154 15.79 6.80 -9.24
N ASP A 155 15.91 7.91 -8.51
CA ASP A 155 17.12 8.27 -7.79
C ASP A 155 17.03 7.88 -6.31
N ASN A 156 17.97 8.37 -5.51
CA ASN A 156 17.95 8.16 -4.07
C ASN A 156 16.66 8.72 -3.46
N GLY A 157 16.21 8.07 -2.40
CA GLY A 157 14.99 8.45 -1.71
C GLY A 157 15.10 8.26 -0.21
N THR A 158 14.11 8.76 0.50
CA THR A 158 13.97 8.60 1.95
C THR A 158 12.74 7.74 2.23
N SER A 159 12.94 6.71 3.06
CA SER A 159 11.86 5.87 3.56
C SER A 159 11.54 6.27 5.00
N TYR A 160 10.25 6.27 5.31
CA TYR A 160 9.68 6.46 6.64
C TYR A 160 8.87 5.22 7.03
N THR A 161 8.15 5.26 8.11
CA THR A 161 7.36 4.11 8.58
C THR A 161 6.12 3.85 7.73
N ASP A 162 5.54 4.89 7.17
CA ASP A 162 4.30 4.86 6.40
C ASP A 162 4.39 5.59 5.05
N GLU A 163 5.58 6.07 4.70
CA GLU A 163 5.83 6.79 3.44
C GLU A 163 7.18 6.41 2.83
N ILE A 164 7.25 6.52 1.52
CA ILE A 164 8.49 6.45 0.75
C ILE A 164 8.50 7.64 -0.21
N HIS A 165 9.55 8.45 -0.15
CA HIS A 165 9.78 9.58 -1.04
C HIS A 165 10.97 9.26 -1.93
N VAL A 166 10.78 9.23 -3.24
CA VAL A 166 11.83 8.92 -4.21
C VAL A 166 11.89 10.03 -5.25
N GLN A 167 13.05 10.59 -5.46
CA GLN A 167 13.28 11.52 -6.56
C GLN A 167 13.39 10.73 -7.87
N PHE A 168 13.08 11.38 -8.97
CA PHE A 168 13.25 10.81 -10.30
C PHE A 168 13.74 11.85 -11.28
N THR A 169 14.40 11.38 -12.31
CA THR A 169 14.77 12.19 -13.48
C THR A 169 13.86 11.88 -14.65
N ASP A 170 13.54 12.91 -15.41
CA ASP A 170 12.71 12.78 -16.61
C ASP A 170 13.47 12.03 -17.72
N ALA A 171 12.71 11.37 -18.58
CA ALA A 171 13.25 10.80 -19.80
C ALA A 171 13.86 11.89 -20.69
N LYS A 172 14.83 11.50 -21.53
CA LYS A 172 15.39 12.37 -22.57
C LYS A 172 15.20 11.72 -23.94
N THR A 173 14.95 12.57 -24.91
CA THR A 173 14.73 12.16 -26.29
C THR A 173 15.55 13.05 -27.24
N ASN A 174 15.81 12.54 -28.45
CA ASN A 174 16.43 13.30 -29.53
C ASN A 174 15.54 13.20 -30.79
N PRO A 175 14.98 14.31 -31.30
CA PRO A 175 15.01 15.64 -30.71
C PRO A 175 14.29 15.72 -29.37
N SER A 176 14.63 16.71 -28.57
CA SER A 176 14.09 16.89 -27.21
C SER A 176 12.57 17.05 -27.21
N SER A 177 11.89 16.33 -26.35
CA SER A 177 10.45 16.44 -26.08
C SER A 177 10.20 16.88 -24.65
N THR A 178 9.10 17.58 -24.43
CA THR A 178 8.61 17.85 -23.07
C THR A 178 7.92 16.64 -22.51
N MET A 179 8.03 16.42 -21.19
CA MET A 179 7.40 15.31 -20.48
C MET A 179 6.15 15.79 -19.77
N SER A 180 5.05 15.06 -19.96
CA SER A 180 3.75 15.31 -19.33
C SER A 180 3.20 14.02 -18.71
N ASP A 181 2.01 14.11 -18.10
CA ASP A 181 1.26 12.95 -17.58
C ASP A 181 2.14 12.03 -16.72
N LYS A 182 2.95 12.64 -15.83
CA LYS A 182 3.83 11.89 -14.94
C LYS A 182 2.99 11.12 -13.92
N VAL A 183 3.23 9.84 -13.82
CA VAL A 183 2.55 8.95 -12.88
C VAL A 183 3.59 8.14 -12.12
N CYS A 184 3.50 8.15 -10.80
CA CYS A 184 4.23 7.24 -9.93
C CYS A 184 3.35 6.06 -9.58
N MET A 185 3.75 4.86 -9.93
CA MET A 185 3.00 3.64 -9.67
C MET A 185 3.74 2.76 -8.68
N TYR A 186 3.02 2.10 -7.78
CA TYR A 186 3.61 1.19 -6.81
C TYR A 186 2.71 0.00 -6.47
N GLY A 187 3.26 -0.99 -5.76
CA GLY A 187 2.56 -2.17 -5.29
C GLY A 187 3.41 -3.00 -4.33
N ASP A 188 2.82 -4.02 -3.76
CA ASP A 188 3.45 -4.96 -2.84
C ASP A 188 4.32 -6.01 -3.54
N SER A 189 4.18 -6.15 -4.85
CA SER A 189 5.01 -7.03 -5.67
C SER A 189 5.33 -6.41 -7.03
N SER A 190 6.43 -6.86 -7.65
CA SER A 190 6.83 -6.38 -8.98
C SER A 190 5.82 -6.74 -10.08
N ALA A 191 4.98 -7.76 -9.85
CA ALA A 191 3.94 -8.19 -10.77
C ALA A 191 2.61 -7.43 -10.58
N ASN A 192 2.44 -6.71 -9.47
CA ASN A 192 1.19 -6.07 -9.08
C ASN A 192 1.39 -4.58 -8.71
N ILE A 193 1.87 -3.80 -9.67
CA ILE A 193 2.08 -2.34 -9.51
C ILE A 193 0.81 -1.64 -10.02
N LYS A 194 -0.13 -1.32 -9.12
CA LYS A 194 -1.46 -0.77 -9.47
C LYS A 194 -1.82 0.51 -8.73
N GLU A 195 -1.23 0.70 -7.53
CA GLU A 195 -1.48 1.89 -6.73
C GLU A 195 -0.75 3.09 -7.33
N THR A 196 -1.27 4.29 -7.10
CA THR A 196 -0.65 5.52 -7.56
C THR A 196 -0.19 6.36 -6.38
N GLY A 197 1.06 6.81 -6.42
CA GLY A 197 1.62 7.78 -5.49
C GLY A 197 1.35 9.22 -5.94
N VAL A 198 1.61 10.15 -5.05
CA VAL A 198 1.53 11.59 -5.33
C VAL A 198 2.84 12.06 -5.95
N ILE A 199 2.77 12.88 -7.00
CA ILE A 199 3.95 13.53 -7.59
C ILE A 199 3.98 15.01 -7.18
N GLU A 200 5.08 15.42 -6.59
CA GLU A 200 5.39 16.81 -6.28
C GLU A 200 6.72 17.19 -6.93
N GLY A 201 6.67 18.00 -7.99
CA GLY A 201 7.83 18.28 -8.84
C GLY A 201 8.38 16.99 -9.43
N ASN A 202 9.64 16.65 -9.12
CA ASN A 202 10.29 15.40 -9.51
C ASN A 202 10.44 14.42 -8.35
N THR A 203 9.53 14.47 -7.39
CA THR A 203 9.47 13.54 -6.26
C THR A 203 8.19 12.73 -6.31
N CYS A 204 8.33 11.41 -6.30
CA CYS A 204 7.25 10.46 -6.11
C CYS A 204 7.11 10.19 -4.60
N LYS A 205 5.91 10.39 -4.05
CA LYS A 205 5.57 10.15 -2.65
C LYS A 205 4.54 9.03 -2.56
N LEU A 206 4.91 7.93 -1.95
CA LEU A 206 4.02 6.85 -1.57
C LEU A 206 3.57 7.09 -0.13
N GLN A 207 2.27 6.97 0.15
CA GLN A 207 1.70 7.29 1.46
C GLN A 207 0.75 6.20 1.93
N GLY A 208 0.47 6.16 3.25
CA GLY A 208 -0.44 5.18 3.83
C GLY A 208 0.10 3.77 3.85
N LEU A 209 1.42 3.60 3.82
CA LEU A 209 2.09 2.31 3.74
C LEU A 209 2.15 1.61 5.10
N LYS A 210 2.30 0.29 5.08
CA LYS A 210 2.62 -0.49 6.28
C LYS A 210 4.10 -0.39 6.59
N GLN A 211 4.43 -0.33 7.87
CA GLN A 211 5.83 -0.34 8.31
C GLN A 211 6.49 -1.70 8.06
N ASN A 212 7.81 -1.69 7.84
CA ASN A 212 8.65 -2.89 7.63
C ASN A 212 8.23 -3.73 6.43
N GLU A 213 7.60 -3.11 5.44
CA GLU A 213 7.16 -3.78 4.22
C GLU A 213 7.96 -3.31 3.01
N LYS A 214 8.08 -4.19 2.03
CA LYS A 214 8.74 -3.93 0.76
C LYS A 214 7.73 -3.50 -0.28
N TYR A 215 7.98 -2.38 -0.93
CA TYR A 215 7.17 -1.84 -2.02
C TYR A 215 7.99 -1.74 -3.30
N TYR A 216 7.37 -2.06 -4.42
CA TYR A 216 7.92 -1.95 -5.76
C TYR A 216 7.30 -0.73 -6.42
N LEU A 217 8.12 0.08 -7.09
CA LEU A 217 7.67 1.33 -7.69
C LEU A 217 8.37 1.59 -9.02
N ARG A 218 7.69 2.35 -9.87
CA ARG A 218 8.21 2.90 -11.12
C ARG A 218 7.55 4.24 -11.42
N VAL A 219 8.21 5.07 -12.19
CA VAL A 219 7.65 6.34 -12.70
C VAL A 219 7.49 6.22 -14.20
N CYS A 220 6.34 6.65 -14.68
CA CYS A 220 6.01 6.71 -16.11
C CYS A 220 5.64 8.14 -16.49
N MET A 221 5.90 8.51 -17.74
CA MET A 221 5.60 9.82 -18.28
C MET A 221 5.32 9.76 -19.77
N LYS A 222 4.61 10.74 -20.29
CA LYS A 222 4.29 10.86 -21.71
C LYS A 222 5.13 11.95 -22.34
N THR A 223 5.72 11.69 -23.51
CA THR A 223 6.41 12.72 -24.28
C THR A 223 5.40 13.60 -25.00
N SER A 224 5.78 14.83 -25.34
CA SER A 224 4.94 15.73 -26.18
C SER A 224 4.60 15.14 -27.56
N ARG A 225 5.31 14.08 -27.97
CA ARG A 225 5.07 13.35 -29.22
C ARG A 225 4.23 12.08 -29.03
N GLY A 226 3.77 11.83 -27.80
CA GLY A 226 2.82 10.76 -27.48
C GLY A 226 3.44 9.44 -27.01
N SER A 227 4.78 9.31 -26.96
CA SER A 227 5.43 8.10 -26.40
C SER A 227 5.23 8.03 -24.90
N TYR A 228 4.94 6.81 -24.38
CA TYR A 228 4.81 6.56 -22.95
C TYR A 228 6.04 5.83 -22.44
N LEU A 229 6.78 6.46 -21.55
CA LEU A 229 8.09 5.99 -21.10
C LEU A 229 8.07 5.74 -19.60
N CYS A 230 8.53 4.55 -19.19
CA CYS A 230 8.60 4.16 -17.78
C CYS A 230 10.03 3.85 -17.37
N SER A 231 10.35 4.13 -16.11
CA SER A 231 11.57 3.65 -15.47
C SER A 231 11.56 2.15 -15.28
N ASN A 232 12.71 1.57 -14.98
CA ASN A 232 12.77 0.25 -14.40
C ASN A 232 11.97 0.22 -13.08
N THR A 233 11.43 -0.95 -12.76
CA THR A 233 10.81 -1.18 -11.44
C THR A 233 11.91 -1.36 -10.41
N GLU A 234 11.85 -0.56 -9.35
CA GLU A 234 12.74 -0.66 -8.20
C GLU A 234 11.96 -1.03 -6.95
N SER A 235 12.67 -1.39 -5.90
CA SER A 235 12.05 -1.69 -4.61
C SER A 235 12.64 -0.84 -3.49
N ARG A 236 11.78 -0.47 -2.52
CA ARG A 236 12.15 0.24 -1.29
C ARG A 236 11.40 -0.38 -0.13
N ASN A 237 12.02 -0.37 1.04
CA ASN A 237 11.38 -0.82 2.27
C ASN A 237 10.97 0.38 3.11
N THR A 238 9.79 0.32 3.73
CA THR A 238 9.43 1.23 4.81
C THR A 238 10.24 0.91 6.06
N LYS A 239 10.43 1.91 6.92
CA LYS A 239 11.13 1.75 8.18
C LYS A 239 10.22 1.22 9.28
N VAL A 240 10.82 0.78 10.38
CA VAL A 240 10.11 0.37 11.60
C VAL A 240 10.04 1.54 12.58
N ILE A 241 8.90 1.73 13.23
CA ILE A 241 8.78 2.65 14.37
C ILE A 241 9.68 2.13 15.49
N LYS A 242 10.54 2.99 16.03
CA LYS A 242 11.38 2.59 17.17
C LYS A 242 10.56 2.45 18.44
N LYS A 243 10.85 1.41 19.22
CA LYS A 243 10.18 1.15 20.50
C LYS A 243 10.42 2.25 21.51
N PRO A 244 9.44 2.62 22.33
CA PRO A 244 9.66 3.45 23.49
C PRO A 244 10.67 2.85 24.44
N THR A 245 11.42 3.71 25.14
CA THR A 245 12.42 3.33 26.16
C THR A 245 12.01 3.85 27.54
N TYR A 246 12.57 3.25 28.58
CA TYR A 246 12.22 3.56 29.95
C TYR A 246 13.46 3.83 30.79
N THR A 247 13.34 4.81 31.69
CA THR A 247 14.35 5.09 32.73
C THR A 247 13.66 5.18 34.08
N LEU A 248 14.24 4.59 35.10
CA LEU A 248 13.73 4.54 36.43
C LEU A 248 14.63 5.45 37.35
N SER A 249 14.01 6.31 38.14
CA SER A 249 14.71 7.17 39.08
C SER A 249 13.82 7.47 40.28
N SER A 250 14.27 7.13 41.46
CA SER A 250 13.48 7.27 42.73
C SER A 250 12.11 6.59 42.54
N ASN A 251 11.01 7.33 42.68
CA ASN A 251 9.63 6.86 42.46
C ASN A 251 9.07 7.21 41.10
N THR A 252 9.92 7.59 40.15
CA THR A 252 9.51 8.12 38.86
C THR A 252 9.97 7.21 37.70
N LEU A 253 9.05 6.82 36.85
CA LEU A 253 9.32 6.21 35.58
C LEU A 253 9.29 7.29 34.50
N THR A 254 10.34 7.40 33.72
CA THR A 254 10.39 8.21 32.50
C THR A 254 10.18 7.32 31.29
N ILE A 255 9.18 7.63 30.47
CA ILE A 255 8.96 7.02 29.14
C ILE A 255 9.48 7.99 28.09
N LYS A 256 10.34 7.49 27.20
CA LYS A 256 10.88 8.28 26.08
C LYS A 256 10.51 7.60 24.76
N TYR A 257 9.79 8.32 23.93
CA TYR A 257 9.35 7.89 22.62
C TYR A 257 10.35 8.34 21.54
N ASN A 258 10.49 7.53 20.50
CA ASN A 258 11.42 7.82 19.41
C ASN A 258 10.66 7.86 18.08
N ASN A 259 10.63 9.03 17.46
CA ASN A 259 9.94 9.31 16.20
C ASN A 259 10.88 9.47 15.00
N ALA A 260 12.17 9.10 15.13
CA ALA A 260 13.18 9.36 14.09
C ALA A 260 12.85 8.78 12.71
N ASN A 261 12.01 7.74 12.62
CA ASN A 261 11.60 7.11 11.37
C ASN A 261 10.21 7.54 10.89
N ILE A 262 9.51 8.40 11.63
CA ILE A 262 8.16 8.87 11.32
C ILE A 262 8.26 10.20 10.56
N ASN A 263 7.50 10.33 9.49
CA ASN A 263 7.36 11.60 8.76
C ASN A 263 6.12 12.33 9.25
N GLY A 264 6.34 13.49 9.88
CA GLY A 264 5.26 14.31 10.44
C GLY A 264 4.94 13.97 11.89
N GLU A 265 3.66 14.06 12.25
CA GLU A 265 3.20 13.94 13.63
C GLU A 265 3.14 12.48 14.10
N ALA A 266 3.76 12.22 15.25
CA ALA A 266 3.65 10.96 15.96
C ALA A 266 2.71 11.11 17.16
N LYS A 267 1.94 10.07 17.46
CA LYS A 267 1.10 10.01 18.66
C LYS A 267 1.70 9.04 19.67
N TYR A 268 1.65 9.41 20.94
CA TYR A 268 2.30 8.70 22.04
C TYR A 268 1.26 8.23 23.04
N TYR A 269 1.22 6.93 23.30
CA TYR A 269 0.25 6.33 24.19
C TYR A 269 0.95 5.49 25.25
N PHE A 270 0.35 5.42 26.45
CA PHE A 270 0.81 4.52 27.51
C PHE A 270 -0.36 4.07 28.38
N LYS A 271 -0.17 2.97 29.10
CA LYS A 271 -1.02 2.52 30.20
C LYS A 271 -0.18 1.92 31.32
N SER A 272 -0.67 2.02 32.56
CA SER A 272 -0.03 1.46 33.75
C SER A 272 -0.99 0.52 34.46
N THR A 273 -0.49 -0.57 35.01
CA THR A 273 -1.29 -1.50 35.83
C THR A 273 -1.53 -0.99 37.27
N ILE A 274 -0.92 0.11 37.67
CA ILE A 274 -1.15 0.78 38.96
C ILE A 274 -1.37 2.25 38.76
N LYS A 275 -1.98 2.90 39.77
CA LYS A 275 -2.19 4.36 39.82
C LYS A 275 -0.87 5.13 39.89
N GLY A 276 -0.83 6.26 39.21
CA GLY A 276 0.31 7.17 39.26
C GLY A 276 -0.10 8.61 38.96
N THR A 277 0.88 9.50 38.91
CA THR A 277 0.68 10.90 38.55
C THR A 277 1.65 11.29 37.46
N SER A 278 1.14 11.83 36.38
CA SER A 278 1.92 12.35 35.25
C SER A 278 2.42 13.77 35.58
N ASN A 279 3.62 14.11 35.11
CA ASN A 279 4.18 15.47 35.20
C ASN A 279 3.54 16.47 34.22
N ILE A 280 2.73 15.99 33.27
CA ILE A 280 2.01 16.80 32.28
C ILE A 280 0.55 16.32 32.16
N ASN A 281 -0.32 17.16 31.63
CA ASN A 281 -1.67 16.76 31.29
C ASN A 281 -1.65 15.73 30.13
N VAL A 282 -2.41 14.67 30.30
CA VAL A 282 -2.61 13.59 29.32
C VAL A 282 -4.09 13.41 29.06
N LYS A 283 -4.45 12.92 27.89
CA LYS A 283 -5.83 12.59 27.56
C LYS A 283 -6.12 11.13 27.87
N ARG A 284 -7.27 10.85 28.49
CA ARG A 284 -7.74 9.48 28.69
C ARG A 284 -8.19 8.91 27.34
N CYS A 285 -7.87 7.64 27.06
CA CYS A 285 -8.18 7.00 25.79
C CYS A 285 -8.86 5.66 25.96
N THR A 286 -9.73 5.33 25.00
CA THR A 286 -10.23 3.99 24.74
C THR A 286 -9.55 3.45 23.47
N LEU A 287 -9.26 2.16 23.45
CA LEU A 287 -8.67 1.47 22.30
C LEU A 287 -9.67 0.47 21.72
N SER A 288 -10.07 0.66 20.47
CA SER A 288 -10.93 -0.26 19.73
C SER A 288 -10.34 -0.47 18.34
N ASN A 289 -10.22 -1.72 17.90
CA ASN A 289 -9.66 -2.07 16.58
C ASN A 289 -8.32 -1.39 16.26
N ASN A 290 -7.44 -1.29 17.25
CA ASN A 290 -6.15 -0.57 17.18
C ASN A 290 -6.26 0.96 16.93
N ILE A 291 -7.42 1.54 17.07
CA ILE A 291 -7.65 2.98 16.96
C ILE A 291 -7.92 3.55 18.36
N PHE A 292 -7.21 4.61 18.72
CA PHE A 292 -7.39 5.33 19.97
C PHE A 292 -8.38 6.48 19.80
N THR A 293 -9.39 6.52 20.69
CA THR A 293 -10.25 7.69 20.85
C THR A 293 -9.96 8.29 22.23
N CYS A 294 -9.57 9.55 22.28
CA CYS A 294 -9.08 10.21 23.49
C CYS A 294 -9.86 11.48 23.80
N ASP A 295 -10.21 11.66 25.07
CA ASP A 295 -10.93 12.81 25.60
C ASP A 295 -10.41 13.23 26.99
N GLY A 296 -10.86 14.39 27.44
CA GLY A 296 -10.54 14.93 28.75
C GLY A 296 -9.03 15.14 28.96
N ASN A 297 -8.69 15.93 29.96
CA ASN A 297 -7.30 16.14 30.38
C ASN A 297 -7.15 15.81 31.87
N THR A 298 -6.10 15.09 32.22
CA THR A 298 -5.81 14.71 33.60
C THR A 298 -4.32 14.52 33.79
N THR A 299 -3.85 14.70 35.03
CA THR A 299 -2.51 14.26 35.47
C THR A 299 -2.60 12.94 36.23
N THR A 300 -3.80 12.51 36.64
CA THR A 300 -4.00 11.26 37.38
C THR A 300 -4.05 10.08 36.41
N ILE A 301 -3.18 9.11 36.63
CA ILE A 301 -3.13 7.86 35.85
C ILE A 301 -3.87 6.78 36.61
N GLU A 302 -4.99 6.34 36.09
CA GLU A 302 -5.78 5.24 36.62
C GLU A 302 -5.26 3.89 36.10
N LYS A 303 -5.47 2.85 36.90
CA LYS A 303 -5.09 1.47 36.58
C LYS A 303 -5.69 1.04 35.24
N ASP A 304 -4.89 0.34 34.42
CA ASP A 304 -5.26 -0.33 33.17
C ASP A 304 -5.96 0.57 32.12
N THR A 305 -5.81 1.88 32.27
CA THR A 305 -6.37 2.89 31.36
C THR A 305 -5.29 3.42 30.42
N TRP A 306 -5.62 3.54 29.14
CA TRP A 306 -4.75 4.16 28.15
C TRP A 306 -4.79 5.69 28.23
N TYR A 307 -3.65 6.31 28.00
CA TYR A 307 -3.48 7.77 27.98
C TYR A 307 -2.66 8.18 26.77
N GLN A 308 -3.01 9.34 26.19
CA GLN A 308 -2.23 10.00 25.15
C GLN A 308 -1.42 11.15 25.76
N SER A 309 -0.12 11.13 25.50
CA SER A 309 0.80 12.23 25.82
C SER A 309 0.95 13.16 24.62
N SER A 310 1.00 14.47 24.88
CA SER A 310 1.37 15.50 23.89
C SER A 310 2.89 15.63 23.73
N SER A 311 3.68 15.00 24.60
CA SER A 311 5.14 15.05 24.60
C SER A 311 5.75 13.68 24.26
N ASN A 312 6.87 13.68 23.55
CA ASN A 312 7.67 12.48 23.31
C ASN A 312 8.47 12.00 24.53
N GLN A 313 8.32 12.68 25.66
CA GLN A 313 8.82 12.25 26.96
C GLN A 313 7.79 12.57 28.04
N ILE A 314 7.53 11.59 28.90
CA ILE A 314 6.61 11.73 30.03
C ILE A 314 7.21 11.09 31.29
N ASN A 315 6.99 11.70 32.40
CA ASN A 315 7.38 11.20 33.72
C ASN A 315 6.12 10.82 34.52
N ILE A 316 6.11 9.62 35.07
CA ILE A 316 5.02 9.12 35.90
C ILE A 316 5.58 8.81 37.28
N SER A 317 5.06 9.50 38.31
CA SER A 317 5.43 9.27 39.70
C SER A 317 4.45 8.33 40.38
N TYR A 318 4.96 7.45 41.21
CA TYR A 318 4.18 6.42 41.91
C TYR A 318 4.32 6.59 43.42
N THR A 319 3.18 6.52 44.14
CA THR A 319 3.09 6.59 45.59
C THR A 319 2.41 5.36 46.20
N THR A 320 2.18 4.32 45.41
CA THR A 320 1.56 3.07 45.83
C THR A 320 2.58 1.95 45.63
N THR A 321 2.75 1.11 46.64
CA THR A 321 3.66 -0.06 46.60
C THR A 321 3.09 -1.19 45.73
N GLY A 322 3.97 -1.98 45.13
CA GLY A 322 3.62 -3.17 44.39
C GLY A 322 4.36 -3.27 43.07
N THR A 323 4.14 -4.42 42.37
CA THR A 323 4.68 -4.63 41.02
C THR A 323 3.80 -3.91 40.01
N ALA A 324 4.43 -3.12 39.16
CA ALA A 324 3.79 -2.38 38.10
C ALA A 324 4.29 -2.85 36.74
N LYS A 325 3.41 -2.79 35.76
CA LYS A 325 3.72 -2.98 34.35
C LYS A 325 3.25 -1.74 33.59
N VAL A 326 4.16 -1.11 32.86
CA VAL A 326 3.82 0.01 31.97
C VAL A 326 4.07 -0.40 30.54
N THR A 327 3.04 -0.26 29.71
CA THR A 327 3.13 -0.44 28.26
C THR A 327 3.06 0.91 27.59
N ALA A 328 4.00 1.20 26.68
CA ALA A 328 4.01 2.43 25.91
C ALA A 328 4.04 2.11 24.40
N ARG A 329 3.32 2.93 23.63
CA ARG A 329 3.14 2.75 22.19
C ARG A 329 3.37 4.07 21.46
N THR A 330 4.19 4.02 20.38
CA THR A 330 4.30 5.11 19.40
C THR A 330 3.50 4.73 18.18
N VAL A 331 2.72 5.67 17.64
CA VAL A 331 1.82 5.47 16.49
C VAL A 331 2.09 6.56 15.46
N ASP A 332 2.21 6.21 14.18
CA ASP A 332 2.29 7.16 13.06
C ASP A 332 0.88 7.56 12.56
N LYS A 333 0.83 8.44 11.57
CA LYS A 333 -0.45 8.94 11.01
C LYS A 333 -1.24 7.87 10.24
N SER A 334 -0.60 6.77 9.82
CA SER A 334 -1.23 5.63 9.13
C SER A 334 -1.61 4.50 10.10
N ASN A 335 -1.57 4.76 11.41
CA ASN A 335 -1.84 3.83 12.49
C ASN A 335 -0.88 2.62 12.57
N ASN A 336 0.28 2.67 11.90
CA ASN A 336 1.34 1.74 12.24
C ASN A 336 1.85 2.07 13.64
N TYR A 337 2.18 1.05 14.42
CA TYR A 337 2.67 1.27 15.76
C TYR A 337 3.78 0.30 16.15
N ASN A 338 4.55 0.68 17.13
CA ASN A 338 5.41 -0.21 17.88
C ASN A 338 5.27 0.09 19.37
N GLU A 339 5.34 -0.95 20.17
CA GLU A 339 5.18 -0.84 21.62
C GLU A 339 6.28 -1.57 22.35
N SER A 340 6.47 -1.18 23.59
CA SER A 340 7.31 -1.85 24.56
C SER A 340 6.64 -1.86 25.92
N THR A 341 7.09 -2.76 26.76
CA THR A 341 6.58 -2.93 28.12
C THR A 341 7.76 -2.95 29.09
N LYS A 342 7.58 -2.33 30.26
CA LYS A 342 8.54 -2.35 31.36
C LYS A 342 7.83 -2.78 32.63
N ASP A 343 8.36 -3.81 33.26
CA ASP A 343 7.97 -4.25 34.61
C ASP A 343 8.94 -3.66 35.63
N PHE A 344 8.43 -3.28 36.80
CA PHE A 344 9.22 -2.73 37.92
C PHE A 344 8.46 -2.87 39.23
N THR A 345 9.16 -2.77 40.35
CA THR A 345 8.57 -2.85 41.68
C THR A 345 8.74 -1.50 42.40
N ILE A 346 7.69 -1.06 43.09
CA ILE A 346 7.70 0.17 43.90
C ILE A 346 7.72 -0.27 45.35
N ASN A 347 8.77 0.15 46.05
CA ASN A 347 8.97 -0.10 47.47
C ASN A 347 8.71 1.18 48.29
N LYS A 348 8.14 1.01 49.45
CA LYS A 348 7.96 2.08 50.41
C LYS A 348 9.05 1.99 51.50
N TYR A 349 9.72 3.08 51.70
CA TYR A 349 10.69 3.24 52.79
C TYR A 349 10.15 4.27 53.79
N THR A 350 10.23 3.98 55.06
CA THR A 350 9.84 4.93 56.11
C THR A 350 11.10 5.35 56.86
N ILE A 351 11.35 6.63 56.89
CA ILE A 351 12.42 7.21 57.68
C ILE A 351 11.75 7.80 58.92
N THR A 352 12.09 7.28 60.08
CA THR A 352 11.59 7.77 61.36
C THR A 352 12.72 8.51 62.05
N PHE A 353 12.51 9.75 62.33
CA PHE A 353 13.41 10.53 63.16
C PHE A 353 12.97 10.44 64.62
N ASN A 354 13.73 9.69 65.42
CA ASN A 354 13.42 9.49 66.79
C ASN A 354 13.81 10.75 67.68
N LYS A 355 12.96 11.05 68.61
CA LYS A 355 12.99 12.14 69.54
C LYS A 355 14.23 12.19 70.43
N GLY A 356 15.11 11.21 70.38
CA GLY A 356 16.14 10.75 71.32
C GLY A 356 17.03 11.75 72.06
N ILE A 357 16.99 13.03 71.72
CA ILE A 357 17.77 14.07 72.42
C ILE A 357 16.90 15.20 72.97
N ALA A 358 15.67 15.41 72.44
CA ALA A 358 14.81 16.54 72.85
C ALA A 358 14.24 16.37 74.27
N ASP A 359 14.11 15.13 74.77
CA ASP A 359 13.64 14.87 76.14
C ASP A 359 14.61 15.36 77.24
N LYS A 360 15.88 15.62 76.89
CA LYS A 360 16.90 16.13 77.81
C LYS A 360 16.87 17.67 77.91
N ILE A 361 16.13 18.36 77.07
CA ILE A 361 16.10 19.83 76.99
C ILE A 361 14.71 20.40 77.34
N GLY A 362 13.73 19.58 77.68
CA GLY A 362 12.40 20.01 78.17
C GLY A 362 11.45 20.55 77.09
N GLY A 363 11.61 20.19 75.85
CA GLY A 363 10.70 20.54 74.72
C GLY A 363 9.86 19.38 74.27
N GLU A 364 8.56 19.59 74.05
CA GLU A 364 7.67 18.60 73.37
C GLU A 364 7.96 18.53 71.86
N VAL A 365 8.66 17.52 71.43
CA VAL A 365 8.86 17.19 70.02
C VAL A 365 8.25 15.81 69.77
N SER A 366 7.30 15.71 68.84
CA SER A 366 6.74 14.42 68.38
C SER A 366 7.65 13.75 67.34
N ASP A 367 7.70 12.42 67.33
CA ASP A 367 8.40 11.67 66.28
C ASP A 367 7.87 12.04 64.89
N ILE A 368 8.76 12.35 63.97
CA ILE A 368 8.42 12.69 62.59
C ILE A 368 8.75 11.47 61.71
N SER A 369 7.73 10.90 61.13
CA SER A 369 7.89 9.84 60.13
C SER A 369 7.62 10.37 58.74
N LYS A 370 8.52 10.14 57.81
CA LYS A 370 8.38 10.51 56.44
C LYS A 370 8.47 9.26 55.57
N SER A 371 7.47 9.05 54.70
CA SER A 371 7.47 7.94 53.77
C SER A 371 8.04 8.37 52.43
N CYS A 372 8.98 7.60 51.92
CA CYS A 372 9.56 7.74 50.58
C CYS A 372 9.24 6.49 49.75
N TYR A 373 9.07 6.65 48.46
CA TYR A 373 8.86 5.56 47.54
C TYR A 373 10.03 5.49 46.57
N ALA A 374 10.48 4.28 46.24
CA ALA A 374 11.52 4.06 45.24
C ALA A 374 11.17 2.89 44.34
N ILE A 375 11.56 2.98 43.08
CA ILE A 375 11.41 1.95 42.04
C ILE A 375 12.69 1.13 41.99
N SER A 376 12.55 -0.20 41.91
CA SER A 376 13.63 -1.14 41.67
C SER A 376 13.33 -2.05 40.46
#